data_7ee62c07002424b2938f8815f1a4ce1a
#
_entry.id   7ee62c07002424b2938f8815f1a4ce1a
#
_cell.length_a   1.000
_cell.length_b   1.000
_cell.length_c   1.000
_cell.angle_alpha   90.00
_cell.angle_beta   90.00
_cell.angle_gamma   90.00
#
_symmetry.space_group_name_H-M   'P 1'
#
loop_
_entity.id
_entity.type
_entity.pdbx_description
1 polymer ?
#
loop_
_entity_poly.entity_id
_entity_poly.type
_entity_poly.pdbx_seq_one_letter_code
_entity_poly.pdbx_strand_id
1 'polypeptide(L)'
;MLIQFLLFKYLYPFPNFMQDSYNYLRSTYTNADANMWPVGYAKLVRFVGFFSHSDTLLVFVQYLCYHCCALYFFFTILDLTPSGKWAKATIFAFLFLNPAILYLSNYITSDVYFISISLVWISQLFKLIYKPGRLLLLAHLLVLLLAFTVRYHALIYPVISITVIVFCGVSVRTKLASIIAIITLISGFIYYTTGQTGKVMGTRQFSAFSGWQMASNAVYAYAHMPVRPVITVPSAFAAVHQRVTIYLDSLQHIPMAFRPDRPLMAFYLWDPGSPLQPVPGAAHIADNKVHLERMAAVSPLYNKYGKYLINQYPLQYIRYYIWPNMLQYANPPAENMSVYNDGADSVWSIAQTWFRYKTDKVYTVSDKSEMRLFDYYSAFMVFIIILFTGVWIAYLLIGGRKFTAPAFRQAFRMTTFYWIVHFGFSVLASPVVLRYQLFNMILGVTFSILLVDMYLKRARLG
;
A
#
# COMPACT_ATOMS: atom_id res chain seq x y z
N MET A 1 0.81 -7.88 -24.63
CA MET A 1 -0.17 -7.67 -23.54
C MET A 1 -1.34 -8.66 -23.62
N LEU A 2 -2.16 -8.71 -24.69
CA LEU A 2 -3.28 -9.65 -24.77
C LEU A 2 -2.85 -11.11 -24.66
N ILE A 3 -1.85 -11.54 -25.43
CA ILE A 3 -1.29 -12.90 -25.35
C ILE A 3 -0.76 -13.22 -23.94
N GLN A 4 -0.06 -12.28 -23.29
CA GLN A 4 0.41 -12.42 -21.92
C GLN A 4 -0.78 -12.63 -20.95
N PHE A 5 -1.85 -11.83 -21.09
CA PHE A 5 -3.04 -11.98 -20.27
C PHE A 5 -3.73 -13.34 -20.47
N LEU A 6 -3.88 -13.77 -21.72
CA LEU A 6 -4.50 -15.06 -22.04
C LEU A 6 -3.69 -16.24 -21.49
N LEU A 7 -2.36 -16.23 -21.67
CA LEU A 7 -1.46 -17.25 -21.09
C LEU A 7 -1.56 -17.25 -19.56
N PHE A 8 -1.58 -16.07 -18.95
CA PHE A 8 -1.69 -15.96 -17.51
C PHE A 8 -3.02 -16.51 -16.99
N LYS A 9 -4.14 -16.17 -17.65
CA LYS A 9 -5.49 -16.70 -17.29
C LYS A 9 -5.65 -18.20 -17.60
N TYR A 10 -4.89 -18.73 -18.53
CA TYR A 10 -4.81 -20.18 -18.73
C TYR A 10 -4.16 -20.87 -17.54
N LEU A 11 -3.07 -20.33 -17.00
CA LEU A 11 -2.40 -20.88 -15.81
C LEU A 11 -3.20 -20.66 -14.53
N TYR A 12 -3.83 -19.51 -14.40
CA TYR A 12 -4.63 -19.07 -13.24
C TYR A 12 -6.06 -18.71 -13.65
N PRO A 13 -6.92 -19.73 -13.91
CA PRO A 13 -8.30 -19.54 -14.38
C PRO A 13 -9.13 -18.68 -13.43
N PHE A 14 -8.95 -18.85 -12.11
CA PHE A 14 -9.60 -18.06 -11.10
C PHE A 14 -8.67 -16.99 -10.53
N PRO A 15 -9.21 -15.85 -10.05
CA PRO A 15 -8.43 -14.83 -9.36
C PRO A 15 -7.92 -15.36 -8.01
N ASN A 16 -6.95 -14.63 -7.48
CA ASN A 16 -6.44 -14.83 -6.14
C ASN A 16 -7.30 -14.09 -5.11
N PHE A 17 -7.64 -14.77 -4.02
CA PHE A 17 -8.36 -14.18 -2.91
C PHE A 17 -7.48 -14.19 -1.65
N MET A 18 -7.55 -13.12 -0.91
CA MET A 18 -7.03 -13.01 0.45
C MET A 18 -8.12 -12.42 1.34
N GLN A 19 -7.90 -12.34 2.63
CA GLN A 19 -8.87 -11.82 3.60
C GLN A 19 -9.46 -10.46 3.17
N ASP A 20 -8.62 -9.56 2.64
CA ASP A 20 -9.04 -8.25 2.14
C ASP A 20 -10.06 -8.36 1.01
N SER A 21 -9.91 -9.36 0.13
CA SER A 21 -10.78 -9.57 -1.04
C SER A 21 -12.24 -9.75 -0.64
N TYR A 22 -12.49 -10.53 0.40
CA TYR A 22 -13.85 -10.80 0.88
C TYR A 22 -14.50 -9.56 1.48
N ASN A 23 -13.72 -8.71 2.15
CA ASN A 23 -14.20 -7.44 2.68
C ASN A 23 -14.54 -6.44 1.55
N TYR A 24 -13.71 -6.38 0.49
CA TYR A 24 -14.04 -5.58 -0.69
C TYR A 24 -15.31 -6.09 -1.39
N LEU A 25 -15.45 -7.41 -1.57
CA LEU A 25 -16.63 -7.99 -2.19
C LEU A 25 -17.91 -7.76 -1.36
N ARG A 26 -17.83 -7.83 -0.03
CA ARG A 26 -18.97 -7.47 0.85
C ARG A 26 -19.36 -6.01 0.69
N SER A 27 -18.37 -5.10 0.70
CA SER A 27 -18.62 -3.66 0.46
C SER A 27 -19.22 -3.41 -0.92
N THR A 28 -18.79 -4.17 -1.92
CA THR A 28 -19.32 -4.12 -3.28
C THR A 28 -20.77 -4.59 -3.33
N TYR A 29 -21.07 -5.73 -2.71
CA TYR A 29 -22.41 -6.33 -2.70
C TYR A 29 -23.42 -5.41 -1.98
N THR A 30 -23.07 -4.90 -0.82
CA THR A 30 -23.93 -4.01 -0.01
C THR A 30 -23.92 -2.56 -0.50
N ASN A 31 -23.10 -2.22 -1.51
CA ASN A 31 -22.86 -0.85 -1.97
C ASN A 31 -22.44 0.09 -0.81
N ALA A 32 -21.63 -0.40 0.10
CA ALA A 32 -21.26 0.32 1.32
C ALA A 32 -20.63 1.69 1.03
N ASP A 33 -20.96 2.68 1.85
CA ASP A 33 -20.38 4.04 1.80
C ASP A 33 -19.25 4.23 2.83
N ALA A 34 -19.06 3.28 3.74
CA ALA A 34 -17.92 3.20 4.66
C ALA A 34 -17.56 1.76 4.96
N ASN A 35 -16.27 1.50 5.17
CA ASN A 35 -15.71 0.22 5.60
C ASN A 35 -14.44 0.49 6.42
N MET A 36 -13.73 -0.56 6.84
CA MET A 36 -12.41 -0.49 7.47
C MET A 36 -11.38 0.19 6.55
N TRP A 37 -11.47 -0.07 5.25
CA TRP A 37 -10.67 0.55 4.19
C TRP A 37 -11.52 1.50 3.34
N PRO A 38 -10.89 2.41 2.57
CA PRO A 38 -11.60 3.25 1.63
C PRO A 38 -12.38 2.42 0.60
N VAL A 39 -13.58 2.85 0.27
CA VAL A 39 -14.54 2.08 -0.54
C VAL A 39 -14.36 2.21 -2.05
N GLY A 40 -13.41 3.03 -2.52
CA GLY A 40 -13.24 3.33 -3.96
C GLY A 40 -12.96 2.11 -4.82
N TYR A 41 -12.18 1.16 -4.33
CA TYR A 41 -11.99 -0.11 -5.04
C TYR A 41 -13.28 -0.96 -5.09
N ALA A 42 -14.04 -1.03 -4.01
CA ALA A 42 -15.32 -1.72 -4.00
C ALA A 42 -16.32 -1.08 -4.99
N LYS A 43 -16.30 0.26 -5.13
CA LYS A 43 -17.11 0.97 -6.16
C LYS A 43 -16.64 0.65 -7.57
N LEU A 44 -15.31 0.49 -7.81
CA LEU A 44 -14.80 0.01 -9.10
C LEU A 44 -15.30 -1.41 -9.41
N VAL A 45 -15.19 -2.34 -8.45
CA VAL A 45 -15.67 -3.72 -8.61
C VAL A 45 -17.18 -3.73 -8.92
N ARG A 46 -17.93 -2.88 -8.23
CA ARG A 46 -19.37 -2.71 -8.48
C ARG A 46 -19.64 -2.14 -9.87
N PHE A 47 -18.89 -1.15 -10.32
CA PHE A 47 -19.00 -0.57 -11.65
C PHE A 47 -18.76 -1.62 -12.76
N VAL A 48 -17.71 -2.44 -12.61
CA VAL A 48 -17.46 -3.55 -13.54
C VAL A 48 -18.60 -4.58 -13.49
N GLY A 49 -19.09 -4.89 -12.29
CA GLY A 49 -20.22 -5.79 -12.05
C GLY A 49 -21.54 -5.34 -12.68
N PHE A 50 -21.70 -4.05 -12.96
CA PHE A 50 -22.84 -3.54 -13.73
C PHE A 50 -22.87 -4.08 -15.15
N PHE A 51 -21.71 -4.32 -15.76
CA PHE A 51 -21.61 -4.90 -17.11
C PHE A 51 -21.56 -6.42 -17.06
N SER A 52 -20.78 -7.00 -16.13
CA SER A 52 -20.68 -8.45 -15.97
C SER A 52 -20.11 -8.82 -14.58
N HIS A 53 -20.64 -9.88 -14.01
CA HIS A 53 -20.11 -10.51 -12.80
C HIS A 53 -18.93 -11.47 -13.07
N SER A 54 -18.34 -11.43 -14.27
CA SER A 54 -17.16 -12.23 -14.60
C SER A 54 -15.92 -11.72 -13.82
N ASP A 55 -15.30 -12.64 -13.08
CA ASP A 55 -14.01 -12.40 -12.43
C ASP A 55 -12.89 -12.10 -13.44
N THR A 56 -12.93 -12.80 -14.58
CA THR A 56 -11.98 -12.60 -15.68
C THR A 56 -12.09 -11.19 -16.27
N LEU A 57 -13.33 -10.64 -16.41
CA LEU A 57 -13.51 -9.25 -16.84
C LEU A 57 -12.92 -8.27 -15.82
N LEU A 58 -13.16 -8.49 -14.52
CA LEU A 58 -12.61 -7.63 -13.48
C LEU A 58 -11.07 -7.64 -13.50
N VAL A 59 -10.46 -8.83 -13.57
CA VAL A 59 -9.01 -8.99 -13.67
C VAL A 59 -8.46 -8.34 -14.93
N PHE A 60 -9.18 -8.47 -16.08
CA PHE A 60 -8.80 -7.80 -17.31
C PHE A 60 -8.84 -6.28 -17.19
N VAL A 61 -9.87 -5.72 -16.56
CA VAL A 61 -9.98 -4.28 -16.32
C VAL A 61 -8.82 -3.79 -15.43
N GLN A 62 -8.49 -4.51 -14.37
CA GLN A 62 -7.34 -4.18 -13.49
C GLN A 62 -6.02 -4.23 -14.27
N TYR A 63 -5.82 -5.29 -15.03
CA TYR A 63 -4.65 -5.47 -15.89
C TYR A 63 -4.51 -4.35 -16.91
N LEU A 64 -5.58 -4.04 -17.64
CA LEU A 64 -5.60 -2.99 -18.65
C LEU A 64 -5.36 -1.61 -18.03
N CYS A 65 -6.00 -1.31 -16.90
CA CYS A 65 -5.82 -0.07 -16.17
C CYS A 65 -4.34 0.14 -15.81
N TYR A 66 -3.69 -0.89 -15.27
CA TYR A 66 -2.27 -0.82 -14.96
C TYR A 66 -1.44 -0.54 -16.21
N HIS A 67 -1.66 -1.28 -17.30
CA HIS A 67 -0.87 -1.15 -18.52
C HIS A 67 -1.03 0.24 -19.17
N CYS A 68 -2.23 0.80 -19.20
CA CYS A 68 -2.46 2.16 -19.69
C CYS A 68 -1.72 3.21 -18.83
N CYS A 69 -1.79 3.08 -17.51
CA CYS A 69 -1.11 3.98 -16.59
C CYS A 69 0.42 3.83 -16.65
N ALA A 70 0.92 2.62 -16.82
CA ALA A 70 2.33 2.33 -17.01
C ALA A 70 2.87 2.89 -18.35
N LEU A 71 2.08 2.85 -19.42
CA LEU A 71 2.42 3.52 -20.70
C LEU A 71 2.52 5.03 -20.51
N TYR A 72 1.55 5.64 -19.82
CA TYR A 72 1.58 7.07 -19.53
C TYR A 72 2.82 7.47 -18.72
N PHE A 73 3.18 6.67 -17.71
CA PHE A 73 4.40 6.83 -16.93
C PHE A 73 5.65 6.66 -17.79
N PHE A 74 5.72 5.58 -18.59
CA PHE A 74 6.85 5.29 -19.46
C PHE A 74 7.17 6.44 -20.42
N PHE A 75 6.17 6.93 -21.16
CA PHE A 75 6.36 8.07 -22.05
C PHE A 75 6.71 9.35 -21.29
N THR A 76 6.14 9.58 -20.11
CA THR A 76 6.53 10.72 -19.28
C THR A 76 8.00 10.66 -18.86
N ILE A 77 8.50 9.48 -18.52
CA ILE A 77 9.91 9.27 -18.18
C ILE A 77 10.83 9.53 -19.39
N LEU A 78 10.42 9.10 -20.59
CA LEU A 78 11.20 9.34 -21.80
C LEU A 78 11.32 10.83 -22.16
N ASP A 79 10.33 11.64 -21.78
CA ASP A 79 10.36 13.11 -21.95
C ASP A 79 11.35 13.80 -21.00
N LEU A 80 11.74 13.17 -19.88
CA LEU A 80 12.64 13.79 -18.90
C LEU A 80 14.10 13.85 -19.34
N THR A 81 14.54 12.86 -20.13
CA THR A 81 15.94 12.75 -20.56
C THR A 81 16.09 11.83 -21.78
N PRO A 82 16.99 12.18 -22.72
CA PRO A 82 17.33 11.29 -23.83
C PRO A 82 17.97 9.99 -23.31
N SER A 83 17.26 8.87 -23.41
CA SER A 83 17.70 7.56 -22.92
C SER A 83 18.17 6.65 -24.05
N GLY A 84 19.14 5.79 -23.77
CA GLY A 84 19.64 4.78 -24.70
C GLY A 84 18.59 3.70 -24.97
N LYS A 85 18.78 2.95 -26.08
CA LYS A 85 17.86 1.85 -26.46
C LYS A 85 17.75 0.79 -25.36
N TRP A 86 18.88 0.41 -24.75
CA TRP A 86 18.92 -0.58 -23.69
C TRP A 86 18.12 -0.11 -22.45
N ALA A 87 18.30 1.14 -22.01
CA ALA A 87 17.60 1.69 -20.85
C ALA A 87 16.09 1.71 -21.08
N LYS A 88 15.65 2.15 -22.27
CA LYS A 88 14.23 2.12 -22.67
C LYS A 88 13.68 0.69 -22.65
N ALA A 89 14.40 -0.27 -23.24
CA ALA A 89 13.98 -1.67 -23.28
C ALA A 89 13.88 -2.28 -21.88
N THR A 90 14.86 -2.00 -20.99
CA THR A 90 14.85 -2.54 -19.62
C THR A 90 13.74 -1.94 -18.79
N ILE A 91 13.51 -0.61 -18.85
CA ILE A 91 12.38 0.02 -18.15
C ILE A 91 11.05 -0.51 -18.68
N PHE A 92 10.92 -0.65 -19.99
CA PHE A 92 9.72 -1.22 -20.62
C PHE A 92 9.49 -2.66 -20.15
N ALA A 93 10.52 -3.52 -20.21
CA ALA A 93 10.42 -4.90 -19.76
C ALA A 93 10.02 -4.98 -18.29
N PHE A 94 10.61 -4.15 -17.44
CA PHE A 94 10.29 -4.13 -16.02
C PHE A 94 8.84 -3.69 -15.74
N LEU A 95 8.33 -2.72 -16.47
CA LEU A 95 6.95 -2.26 -16.32
C LEU A 95 5.91 -3.27 -16.84
N PHE A 96 6.19 -3.94 -17.97
CA PHE A 96 5.18 -4.70 -18.67
C PHE A 96 5.32 -6.23 -18.56
N LEU A 97 6.50 -6.72 -18.15
CA LEU A 97 6.77 -8.16 -18.00
C LEU A 97 7.04 -8.56 -16.54
N ASN A 98 6.85 -7.65 -15.60
CA ASN A 98 7.07 -7.92 -14.18
C ASN A 98 6.01 -8.90 -13.64
N PRO A 99 6.41 -10.12 -13.22
CA PRO A 99 5.46 -11.13 -12.75
C PRO A 99 4.72 -10.71 -11.49
N ALA A 100 5.33 -9.92 -10.58
CA ALA A 100 4.65 -9.47 -9.38
C ALA A 100 3.45 -8.58 -9.69
N ILE A 101 3.56 -7.70 -10.69
CA ILE A 101 2.46 -6.84 -11.12
C ILE A 101 1.37 -7.66 -11.82
N LEU A 102 1.78 -8.61 -12.68
CA LEU A 102 0.86 -9.50 -13.36
C LEU A 102 0.04 -10.32 -12.37
N TYR A 103 0.73 -10.87 -11.37
CA TYR A 103 0.11 -11.61 -10.28
C TYR A 103 -0.83 -10.74 -9.45
N LEU A 104 -0.38 -9.55 -9.06
CA LEU A 104 -1.17 -8.61 -8.27
C LEU A 104 -2.43 -8.16 -9.02
N SER A 105 -2.37 -8.13 -10.37
CA SER A 105 -3.55 -7.84 -11.20
C SER A 105 -4.62 -8.94 -11.11
N ASN A 106 -4.24 -10.16 -10.73
CA ASN A 106 -5.17 -11.28 -10.53
C ASN A 106 -5.77 -11.33 -9.11
N TYR A 107 -5.28 -10.52 -8.18
CA TYR A 107 -5.89 -10.40 -6.85
C TYR A 107 -7.13 -9.50 -6.87
N ILE A 108 -8.15 -9.90 -6.11
CA ILE A 108 -9.32 -9.05 -5.88
C ILE A 108 -9.00 -8.09 -4.72
N THR A 109 -8.04 -7.18 -4.98
CA THR A 109 -7.58 -6.18 -4.01
C THR A 109 -7.32 -4.83 -4.67
N SER A 110 -7.25 -3.78 -3.87
CA SER A 110 -7.00 -2.42 -4.34
C SER A 110 -5.56 -2.15 -4.79
N ASP A 111 -4.64 -3.11 -4.64
CA ASP A 111 -3.21 -2.87 -4.78
C ASP A 111 -2.80 -2.42 -6.18
N VAL A 112 -3.11 -3.22 -7.23
CA VAL A 112 -2.73 -2.86 -8.60
C VAL A 112 -3.45 -1.62 -9.09
N TYR A 113 -4.69 -1.43 -8.67
CA TYR A 113 -5.46 -0.23 -9.02
C TYR A 113 -4.85 1.02 -8.38
N PHE A 114 -4.40 0.93 -7.12
CA PHE A 114 -3.69 2.00 -6.44
C PHE A 114 -2.32 2.29 -7.08
N ILE A 115 -1.54 1.26 -7.45
CA ILE A 115 -0.28 1.43 -8.20
C ILE A 115 -0.55 2.16 -9.53
N SER A 116 -1.61 1.81 -10.24
CA SER A 116 -2.00 2.46 -11.50
C SER A 116 -2.25 3.95 -11.32
N ILE A 117 -3.05 4.32 -10.32
CA ILE A 117 -3.33 5.72 -9.97
C ILE A 117 -2.04 6.43 -9.55
N SER A 118 -1.17 5.77 -8.79
CA SER A 118 0.11 6.32 -8.33
C SER A 118 1.07 6.61 -9.48
N LEU A 119 1.08 5.77 -10.52
CA LEU A 119 1.86 6.01 -11.75
C LEU A 119 1.36 7.25 -12.49
N VAL A 120 0.05 7.47 -12.57
CA VAL A 120 -0.51 8.68 -13.17
C VAL A 120 -0.20 9.90 -12.30
N TRP A 121 -0.39 9.80 -10.99
CA TRP A 121 -0.11 10.86 -10.04
C TRP A 121 1.33 11.36 -10.12
N ILE A 122 2.32 10.44 -10.07
CA ILE A 122 3.74 10.79 -10.14
C ILE A 122 4.12 11.38 -11.52
N SER A 123 3.56 10.84 -12.60
CA SER A 123 3.75 11.33 -13.96
C SER A 123 3.24 12.76 -14.13
N GLN A 124 2.07 13.06 -13.55
CA GLN A 124 1.52 14.41 -13.54
C GLN A 124 2.40 15.38 -12.75
N LEU A 125 2.96 14.94 -11.60
CA LEU A 125 3.91 15.77 -10.84
C LEU A 125 5.18 16.04 -11.65
N PHE A 126 5.74 15.05 -12.36
CA PHE A 126 6.87 15.28 -13.25
C PHE A 126 6.50 16.34 -14.31
N LYS A 127 5.35 16.20 -14.98
CA LYS A 127 4.90 17.16 -16.00
C LYS A 127 4.65 18.56 -15.41
N LEU A 128 4.09 18.67 -14.20
CA LEU A 128 3.89 19.97 -13.54
C LEU A 128 5.20 20.71 -13.27
N ILE A 129 6.31 20.02 -13.14
CA ILE A 129 7.64 20.62 -12.92
C ILE A 129 8.16 21.31 -14.18
N TYR A 130 8.00 20.73 -15.38
CA TYR A 130 8.63 21.24 -16.60
C TYR A 130 7.65 21.74 -17.67
N LYS A 131 6.39 21.31 -17.62
CA LYS A 131 5.31 21.77 -18.51
C LYS A 131 4.03 22.03 -17.72
N PRO A 132 4.03 22.97 -16.76
CA PRO A 132 2.87 23.24 -15.94
C PRO A 132 1.71 23.80 -16.79
N GLY A 133 0.47 23.37 -16.45
CA GLY A 133 -0.73 23.83 -17.12
C GLY A 133 -1.97 23.71 -16.23
N ARG A 134 -2.97 24.58 -16.44
CA ARG A 134 -4.19 24.60 -15.64
C ARG A 134 -4.99 23.29 -15.77
N LEU A 135 -5.11 22.77 -16.99
CA LEU A 135 -5.80 21.50 -17.23
C LEU A 135 -5.10 20.32 -16.53
N LEU A 136 -3.76 20.32 -16.52
CA LEU A 136 -2.98 19.32 -15.81
C LEU A 136 -3.20 19.41 -14.30
N LEU A 137 -3.29 20.62 -13.74
CA LEU A 137 -3.62 20.82 -12.31
C LEU A 137 -5.01 20.29 -11.97
N LEU A 138 -6.02 20.56 -12.81
CA LEU A 138 -7.37 20.01 -12.61
C LEU A 138 -7.37 18.46 -12.67
N ALA A 139 -6.71 17.88 -13.66
CA ALA A 139 -6.57 16.44 -13.78
C ALA A 139 -5.83 15.85 -12.55
N HIS A 140 -4.84 16.58 -12.02
CA HIS A 140 -4.11 16.16 -10.82
C HIS A 140 -5.00 16.15 -9.56
N LEU A 141 -5.87 17.14 -9.39
CA LEU A 141 -6.86 17.14 -8.31
C LEU A 141 -7.80 15.93 -8.36
N LEU A 142 -8.26 15.55 -9.56
CA LEU A 142 -9.10 14.37 -9.75
C LEU A 142 -8.34 13.08 -9.40
N VAL A 143 -7.09 12.97 -9.81
CA VAL A 143 -6.23 11.79 -9.50
C VAL A 143 -5.96 11.71 -8.00
N LEU A 144 -5.71 12.84 -7.33
CA LEU A 144 -5.57 12.88 -5.86
C LEU A 144 -6.84 12.38 -5.17
N LEU A 145 -8.01 12.89 -5.55
CA LEU A 145 -9.27 12.45 -4.98
C LEU A 145 -9.46 10.95 -5.18
N LEU A 146 -9.24 10.46 -6.40
CA LEU A 146 -9.35 9.04 -6.71
C LEU A 146 -8.41 8.20 -5.84
N ALA A 147 -7.14 8.60 -5.68
CA ALA A 147 -6.19 7.89 -4.83
C ALA A 147 -6.67 7.78 -3.37
N PHE A 148 -7.23 8.86 -2.83
CA PHE A 148 -7.79 8.90 -1.47
C PHE A 148 -8.98 7.94 -1.30
N THR A 149 -9.82 7.82 -2.32
CA THR A 149 -10.97 6.89 -2.26
C THR A 149 -10.52 5.43 -2.28
N VAL A 150 -9.29 5.12 -2.73
CA VAL A 150 -8.81 3.75 -2.92
C VAL A 150 -7.97 3.25 -1.75
N ARG A 151 -7.05 4.06 -1.22
CA ARG A 151 -6.17 3.65 -0.10
C ARG A 151 -5.73 4.82 0.76
N TYR A 152 -5.62 4.59 2.07
CA TYR A 152 -5.10 5.57 3.03
C TYR A 152 -3.60 5.88 2.83
N HIS A 153 -2.84 5.07 2.12
CA HIS A 153 -1.46 5.40 1.71
C HIS A 153 -1.37 6.69 0.89
N ALA A 154 -2.47 7.11 0.25
CA ALA A 154 -2.56 8.40 -0.44
C ALA A 154 -2.44 9.61 0.49
N LEU A 155 -2.51 9.46 1.83
CA LEU A 155 -2.38 10.57 2.80
C LEU A 155 -1.08 11.38 2.64
N ILE A 156 -0.01 10.78 2.11
CA ILE A 156 1.24 11.50 1.83
C ILE A 156 1.21 12.30 0.52
N TYR A 157 0.31 11.97 -0.41
CA TYR A 157 0.30 12.57 -1.75
C TYR A 157 0.03 14.08 -1.75
N PRO A 158 -0.88 14.63 -0.93
CA PRO A 158 -1.08 16.07 -0.84
C PRO A 158 0.16 16.84 -0.44
N VAL A 159 0.93 16.32 0.54
CA VAL A 159 2.16 16.97 1.01
C VAL A 159 3.14 17.12 -0.15
N ILE A 160 3.34 16.05 -0.92
CA ILE A 160 4.25 16.03 -2.07
C ILE A 160 3.69 16.90 -3.20
N SER A 161 2.40 16.83 -3.49
CA SER A 161 1.74 17.62 -4.53
C SER A 161 1.81 19.12 -4.23
N ILE A 162 1.53 19.54 -3.01
CA ILE A 162 1.64 20.93 -2.57
C ILE A 162 3.08 21.41 -2.72
N THR A 163 4.05 20.61 -2.29
CA THR A 163 5.49 20.94 -2.45
C THR A 163 5.83 21.18 -3.91
N VAL A 164 5.39 20.31 -4.83
CA VAL A 164 5.62 20.49 -6.27
C VAL A 164 4.93 21.74 -6.81
N ILE A 165 3.68 22.00 -6.43
CA ILE A 165 2.92 23.19 -6.86
C ILE A 165 3.58 24.47 -6.39
N VAL A 166 4.14 24.51 -5.19
CA VAL A 166 4.90 25.69 -4.68
C VAL A 166 6.08 26.02 -5.59
N PHE A 167 6.79 24.99 -6.08
CA PHE A 167 7.99 25.18 -6.90
C PHE A 167 7.75 25.17 -8.42
N CYS A 168 6.52 24.86 -8.90
CA CYS A 168 6.24 24.83 -10.33
C CYS A 168 6.12 26.25 -10.93
N GLY A 169 6.25 26.36 -12.25
CA GLY A 169 6.33 27.64 -13.00
C GLY A 169 4.97 28.32 -13.29
N VAL A 170 3.92 28.11 -12.45
CA VAL A 170 2.63 28.81 -12.62
C VAL A 170 2.54 30.08 -11.78
N SER A 171 1.57 30.96 -12.08
CA SER A 171 1.34 32.18 -11.31
C SER A 171 1.01 31.92 -9.84
N VAL A 172 1.35 32.83 -8.95
CA VAL A 172 1.08 32.73 -7.51
C VAL A 172 -0.41 32.51 -7.24
N ARG A 173 -1.29 33.19 -7.97
CA ARG A 173 -2.74 33.01 -7.86
C ARG A 173 -3.16 31.56 -8.18
N THR A 174 -2.59 30.98 -9.23
CA THR A 174 -2.85 29.58 -9.60
C THR A 174 -2.33 28.62 -8.53
N LYS A 175 -1.13 28.87 -7.97
CA LYS A 175 -0.58 28.07 -6.86
C LYS A 175 -1.52 28.06 -5.66
N LEU A 176 -1.88 29.25 -5.19
CA LEU A 176 -2.78 29.40 -4.03
C LEU A 176 -4.13 28.73 -4.27
N ALA A 177 -4.75 28.97 -5.43
CA ALA A 177 -6.01 28.31 -5.79
C ALA A 177 -5.90 26.78 -5.80
N SER A 178 -4.81 26.23 -6.35
CA SER A 178 -4.59 24.77 -6.37
C SER A 178 -4.35 24.21 -4.98
N ILE A 179 -3.58 24.89 -4.12
CA ILE A 179 -3.33 24.46 -2.75
C ILE A 179 -4.64 24.47 -1.93
N ILE A 180 -5.42 25.57 -2.04
CA ILE A 180 -6.74 25.66 -1.39
C ILE A 180 -7.64 24.54 -1.90
N ALA A 181 -7.68 24.29 -3.21
CA ALA A 181 -8.49 23.22 -3.79
C ALA A 181 -8.09 21.84 -3.26
N ILE A 182 -6.78 21.53 -3.12
CA ILE A 182 -6.29 20.28 -2.53
C ILE A 182 -6.77 20.17 -1.07
N ILE A 183 -6.56 21.22 -0.27
CA ILE A 183 -6.95 21.20 1.15
C ILE A 183 -8.46 21.03 1.30
N THR A 184 -9.25 21.78 0.52
CA THR A 184 -10.72 21.69 0.56
C THR A 184 -11.22 20.31 0.14
N LEU A 185 -10.67 19.76 -0.94
CA LEU A 185 -11.04 18.44 -1.45
C LEU A 185 -10.75 17.33 -0.43
N ILE A 186 -9.58 17.37 0.20
CA ILE A 186 -9.18 16.36 1.19
C ILE A 186 -9.95 16.52 2.48
N SER A 187 -10.11 17.76 2.97
CA SER A 187 -10.92 18.02 4.16
C SER A 187 -12.38 17.61 3.94
N GLY A 188 -12.93 17.90 2.77
CA GLY A 188 -14.27 17.47 2.36
C GLY A 188 -14.40 15.94 2.32
N PHE A 189 -13.40 15.23 1.78
CA PHE A 189 -13.38 13.76 1.77
C PHE A 189 -13.29 13.19 3.20
N ILE A 190 -12.42 13.74 4.05
CA ILE A 190 -12.30 13.32 5.46
C ILE A 190 -13.62 13.55 6.20
N TYR A 191 -14.24 14.74 6.02
CA TYR A 191 -15.53 15.06 6.62
C TYR A 191 -16.63 14.11 6.16
N TYR A 192 -16.74 13.87 4.84
CA TYR A 192 -17.70 12.94 4.26
C TYR A 192 -17.50 11.52 4.81
N THR A 193 -16.28 10.99 4.76
CA THR A 193 -15.97 9.63 5.25
C THR A 193 -16.27 9.49 6.73
N THR A 194 -15.89 10.50 7.55
CA THR A 194 -16.20 10.52 8.99
C THR A 194 -17.72 10.52 9.25
N GLY A 195 -18.48 11.24 8.42
CA GLY A 195 -19.94 11.25 8.49
C GLY A 195 -20.53 9.88 8.14
N GLN A 196 -20.07 9.24 7.08
CA GLN A 196 -20.54 7.91 6.66
C GLN A 196 -20.14 6.83 7.68
N THR A 197 -18.94 6.88 8.24
CA THR A 197 -18.53 5.96 9.32
C THR A 197 -19.46 6.09 10.53
N GLY A 198 -19.84 7.32 10.89
CA GLY A 198 -20.81 7.56 11.96
C GLY A 198 -22.18 6.92 11.69
N LYS A 199 -22.67 6.99 10.44
CA LYS A 199 -23.95 6.40 10.04
C LYS A 199 -23.92 4.86 9.97
N VAL A 200 -22.83 4.30 9.42
CA VAL A 200 -22.73 2.87 9.15
C VAL A 200 -22.23 2.08 10.36
N MET A 201 -21.30 2.67 11.15
CA MET A 201 -20.60 1.98 12.24
C MET A 201 -20.87 2.57 13.62
N GLY A 202 -21.76 3.55 13.74
CA GLY A 202 -22.16 4.15 15.02
C GLY A 202 -21.13 5.10 15.64
N THR A 203 -19.91 5.22 15.08
CA THR A 203 -18.85 6.09 15.61
C THR A 203 -18.26 7.00 14.53
N ARG A 204 -18.20 8.32 14.81
CA ARG A 204 -17.67 9.31 13.86
C ARG A 204 -16.14 9.32 13.89
N GLN A 205 -15.50 8.70 12.91
CA GLN A 205 -14.06 8.65 12.77
C GLN A 205 -13.66 8.48 11.29
N PHE A 206 -12.52 9.03 10.88
CA PHE A 206 -12.04 8.92 9.51
C PHE A 206 -11.69 7.47 9.13
N SER A 207 -11.04 6.75 10.04
CA SER A 207 -10.68 5.34 9.85
C SER A 207 -10.94 4.56 11.14
N ALA A 208 -11.86 3.61 11.08
CA ALA A 208 -12.12 2.69 12.19
C ALA A 208 -10.91 1.76 12.46
N PHE A 209 -10.08 1.55 11.44
CA PHE A 209 -8.89 0.70 11.50
C PHE A 209 -7.69 1.35 12.19
N SER A 210 -7.58 2.68 12.18
CA SER A 210 -6.38 3.39 12.66
C SER A 210 -6.07 3.16 14.14
N GLY A 211 -7.09 3.07 14.98
CA GLY A 211 -6.91 2.80 16.42
C GLY A 211 -6.42 1.38 16.70
N TRP A 212 -6.89 0.41 15.93
CA TRP A 212 -6.43 -0.97 15.97
C TRP A 212 -4.97 -1.07 15.58
N GLN A 213 -4.59 -0.44 14.46
CA GLN A 213 -3.21 -0.41 14.01
C GLN A 213 -2.30 0.22 15.06
N MET A 214 -2.71 1.32 15.67
CA MET A 214 -1.93 2.00 16.71
C MET A 214 -1.74 1.10 17.95
N ALA A 215 -2.79 0.43 18.41
CA ALA A 215 -2.70 -0.51 19.53
C ALA A 215 -1.82 -1.72 19.17
N SER A 216 -2.00 -2.31 17.98
CA SER A 216 -1.20 -3.44 17.51
C SER A 216 0.30 -3.11 17.49
N ASN A 217 0.67 -1.98 16.91
CA ASN A 217 2.07 -1.54 16.85
C ASN A 217 2.67 -1.38 18.26
N ALA A 218 1.92 -0.76 19.18
CA ALA A 218 2.37 -0.54 20.55
C ALA A 218 2.47 -1.83 21.36
N VAL A 219 1.48 -2.72 21.22
CA VAL A 219 1.47 -4.04 21.90
C VAL A 219 2.58 -4.92 21.34
N TYR A 220 2.85 -4.89 20.03
CA TYR A 220 3.96 -5.60 19.44
C TYR A 220 5.30 -5.19 20.09
N ALA A 221 5.57 -3.89 20.20
CA ALA A 221 6.77 -3.40 20.87
C ALA A 221 6.83 -3.83 22.34
N TYR A 222 5.72 -3.70 23.07
CA TYR A 222 5.60 -4.10 24.48
C TYR A 222 5.83 -5.61 24.68
N ALA A 223 5.33 -6.44 23.80
CA ALA A 223 5.47 -7.89 23.81
C ALA A 223 6.93 -8.36 23.61
N HIS A 224 7.73 -7.60 22.89
CA HIS A 224 9.12 -7.95 22.54
C HIS A 224 10.16 -7.37 23.50
N MET A 225 9.74 -6.66 24.57
CA MET A 225 10.65 -6.24 25.63
C MET A 225 11.19 -7.48 26.36
N PRO A 226 12.52 -7.56 26.63
CA PRO A 226 13.13 -8.67 27.37
C PRO A 226 12.53 -8.86 28.78
N VAL A 227 12.30 -7.73 29.47
CA VAL A 227 11.58 -7.67 30.74
C VAL A 227 10.43 -6.68 30.56
N ARG A 228 9.20 -7.19 30.68
CA ARG A 228 8.00 -6.36 30.61
C ARG A 228 7.78 -5.70 31.96
N PRO A 229 7.79 -4.37 32.05
CA PRO A 229 7.50 -3.71 33.31
C PRO A 229 6.03 -3.88 33.67
N VAL A 230 5.77 -4.16 34.96
CA VAL A 230 4.41 -4.11 35.51
C VAL A 230 4.06 -2.63 35.68
N ILE A 231 3.02 -2.18 34.99
CA ILE A 231 2.58 -0.79 35.02
C ILE A 231 1.16 -0.68 35.56
N THR A 232 0.93 0.35 36.34
CA THR A 232 -0.43 0.78 36.71
C THR A 232 -0.96 1.67 35.60
N VAL A 233 -1.93 1.16 34.84
CA VAL A 233 -2.56 1.92 33.76
C VAL A 233 -3.76 2.71 34.27
N PRO A 234 -4.12 3.85 33.65
CA PRO A 234 -5.38 4.53 33.91
C PRO A 234 -6.58 3.58 33.84
N SER A 235 -7.59 3.79 34.68
CA SER A 235 -8.77 2.94 34.77
C SER A 235 -9.47 2.71 33.42
N ALA A 236 -9.44 3.71 32.55
CA ALA A 236 -9.97 3.60 31.16
C ALA A 236 -9.28 2.51 30.32
N PHE A 237 -8.05 2.14 30.63
CA PHE A 237 -7.27 1.12 29.91
C PHE A 237 -7.19 -0.21 30.67
N ALA A 238 -7.65 -0.30 31.90
CA ALA A 238 -7.48 -1.45 32.77
C ALA A 238 -7.93 -2.77 32.12
N ALA A 239 -9.12 -2.80 31.55
CA ALA A 239 -9.68 -4.00 30.92
C ALA A 239 -8.89 -4.46 29.68
N VAL A 240 -8.45 -3.54 28.80
CA VAL A 240 -7.65 -3.90 27.62
C VAL A 240 -6.24 -4.31 28.03
N HIS A 241 -5.63 -3.60 28.98
CA HIS A 241 -4.29 -3.91 29.45
C HIS A 241 -4.24 -5.26 30.16
N GLN A 242 -5.24 -5.59 30.98
CA GLN A 242 -5.36 -6.91 31.62
C GLN A 242 -5.41 -8.04 30.58
N ARG A 243 -6.24 -7.90 29.55
CA ARG A 243 -6.30 -8.89 28.45
C ARG A 243 -4.95 -9.04 27.75
N VAL A 244 -4.29 -7.91 27.43
CA VAL A 244 -2.97 -7.91 26.83
C VAL A 244 -1.95 -8.62 27.72
N THR A 245 -1.92 -8.32 29.01
CA THR A 245 -0.98 -8.93 29.96
C THR A 245 -1.19 -10.43 30.08
N ILE A 246 -2.42 -10.87 30.30
CA ILE A 246 -2.77 -12.32 30.38
C ILE A 246 -2.34 -13.05 29.10
N TYR A 247 -2.63 -12.47 27.92
CA TYR A 247 -2.22 -13.06 26.65
C TYR A 247 -0.70 -13.15 26.52
N LEU A 248 0.01 -12.05 26.82
CA LEU A 248 1.47 -12.03 26.74
C LEU A 248 2.14 -12.95 27.76
N ASP A 249 1.53 -13.17 28.93
CA ASP A 249 2.01 -14.11 29.94
C ASP A 249 1.85 -15.55 29.45
N SER A 250 0.78 -15.86 28.74
CA SER A 250 0.62 -17.19 28.12
C SER A 250 1.71 -17.49 27.08
N LEU A 251 2.28 -16.47 26.43
CA LEU A 251 3.36 -16.62 25.46
C LEU A 251 4.75 -16.76 26.11
N GLN A 252 4.90 -16.46 27.40
CA GLN A 252 6.24 -16.53 28.07
C GLN A 252 6.82 -17.93 28.09
N HIS A 253 5.97 -18.96 28.14
CA HIS A 253 6.39 -20.36 28.16
C HIS A 253 6.79 -20.90 26.78
N ILE A 254 6.58 -20.10 25.73
CA ILE A 254 6.97 -20.45 24.36
C ILE A 254 8.36 -19.84 24.09
N PRO A 255 9.37 -20.66 23.72
CA PRO A 255 10.67 -20.15 23.34
C PRO A 255 10.55 -19.08 22.26
N MET A 256 11.32 -17.99 22.34
CA MET A 256 11.23 -16.84 21.47
C MET A 256 11.26 -17.22 19.96
N ALA A 257 12.03 -18.25 19.61
CA ALA A 257 12.11 -18.74 18.22
C ALA A 257 10.79 -19.33 17.68
N PHE A 258 9.92 -19.81 18.55
CA PHE A 258 8.65 -20.48 18.20
C PHE A 258 7.42 -19.63 18.54
N ARG A 259 7.61 -18.42 19.03
CA ARG A 259 6.49 -17.54 19.35
C ARG A 259 5.76 -17.14 18.08
N PRO A 260 4.39 -17.25 18.07
CA PRO A 260 3.60 -16.98 16.87
C PRO A 260 3.60 -15.50 16.45
N ASP A 261 3.86 -14.59 17.39
CA ASP A 261 3.92 -13.14 17.14
C ASP A 261 5.25 -12.66 16.55
N ARG A 262 6.27 -13.52 16.47
CA ARG A 262 7.59 -13.11 16.02
C ARG A 262 7.72 -12.91 14.51
N PRO A 263 7.23 -13.81 13.65
CA PRO A 263 7.41 -13.71 12.20
C PRO A 263 6.54 -12.63 11.56
N LEU A 264 5.49 -12.16 12.24
CA LEU A 264 4.51 -11.25 11.68
C LEU A 264 4.25 -10.05 12.60
N MET A 265 4.75 -8.87 12.23
CA MET A 265 4.52 -7.65 13.01
C MET A 265 3.04 -7.25 13.10
N ALA A 266 2.20 -7.68 12.16
CA ALA A 266 0.76 -7.49 12.18
C ALA A 266 -0.01 -8.55 12.99
N PHE A 267 0.68 -9.46 13.71
CA PHE A 267 0.09 -10.57 14.44
C PHE A 267 -1.05 -10.12 15.37
N TYR A 268 -0.81 -9.12 16.21
CA TYR A 268 -1.81 -8.63 17.17
C TYR A 268 -3.03 -7.99 16.52
N LEU A 269 -2.95 -7.68 15.23
CA LEU A 269 -4.03 -7.12 14.45
C LEU A 269 -4.96 -8.21 13.90
N TRP A 270 -4.36 -9.31 13.40
CA TRP A 270 -5.09 -10.29 12.60
C TRP A 270 -5.31 -11.64 13.28
N ASP A 271 -4.51 -12.00 14.28
CA ASP A 271 -4.67 -13.28 14.96
C ASP A 271 -6.03 -13.37 15.68
N PRO A 272 -6.82 -14.44 15.45
CA PRO A 272 -8.13 -14.61 16.09
C PRO A 272 -8.07 -14.67 17.62
N GLY A 273 -6.95 -15.14 18.18
CA GLY A 273 -6.71 -15.20 19.63
C GLY A 273 -6.14 -13.90 20.20
N SER A 274 -5.86 -12.89 19.36
CA SER A 274 -5.26 -11.63 19.81
C SER A 274 -6.07 -10.95 20.90
N PRO A 275 -5.42 -10.41 21.94
CA PRO A 275 -6.09 -9.70 23.02
C PRO A 275 -6.77 -8.40 22.55
N LEU A 276 -6.45 -7.96 21.33
CA LEU A 276 -7.10 -6.79 20.70
C LEU A 276 -8.38 -7.17 19.97
N GLN A 277 -8.69 -8.45 19.74
CA GLN A 277 -9.97 -8.83 19.13
C GLN A 277 -11.15 -8.38 20.00
N PRO A 278 -12.24 -7.82 19.40
CA PRO A 278 -13.38 -7.30 20.18
C PRO A 278 -14.12 -8.37 20.95
N VAL A 279 -14.09 -9.60 20.45
CA VAL A 279 -14.61 -10.80 21.13
C VAL A 279 -13.67 -11.97 20.80
N PRO A 280 -13.14 -12.70 21.80
CA PRO A 280 -12.35 -13.89 21.56
C PRO A 280 -13.12 -14.90 20.69
N GLY A 281 -12.50 -15.38 19.61
CA GLY A 281 -13.13 -16.32 18.68
C GLY A 281 -14.06 -15.71 17.62
N ALA A 282 -14.22 -14.39 17.56
CA ALA A 282 -15.13 -13.70 16.64
C ALA A 282 -14.64 -13.57 15.19
N ALA A 283 -13.50 -14.14 14.85
CA ALA A 283 -12.93 -14.06 13.49
C ALA A 283 -13.87 -14.62 12.39
N HIS A 284 -14.90 -15.37 12.75
CA HIS A 284 -15.87 -16.01 11.84
C HIS A 284 -17.31 -15.52 12.03
N ILE A 285 -17.54 -14.33 12.59
CA ILE A 285 -18.91 -13.82 12.72
C ILE A 285 -19.46 -13.58 11.31
N ALA A 286 -20.52 -14.31 10.98
CA ALA A 286 -21.20 -14.24 9.68
C ALA A 286 -21.78 -12.83 9.39
N ASP A 287 -22.13 -12.08 10.43
CA ASP A 287 -22.64 -10.71 10.31
C ASP A 287 -21.50 -9.67 10.33
N ASN A 288 -21.09 -9.28 9.13
CA ASN A 288 -20.03 -8.28 8.92
C ASN A 288 -20.39 -6.91 9.53
N LYS A 289 -21.65 -6.53 9.56
CA LYS A 289 -22.08 -5.23 10.11
C LYS A 289 -21.78 -5.15 11.59
N VAL A 290 -22.17 -6.17 12.35
CA VAL A 290 -21.90 -6.24 13.80
C VAL A 290 -20.40 -6.26 14.09
N HIS A 291 -19.60 -6.94 13.26
CA HIS A 291 -18.15 -6.95 13.41
C HIS A 291 -17.55 -5.55 13.18
N LEU A 292 -17.94 -4.86 12.11
CA LEU A 292 -17.48 -3.50 11.80
C LEU A 292 -17.91 -2.49 12.87
N GLU A 293 -19.11 -2.57 13.38
CA GLU A 293 -19.62 -1.70 14.46
C GLU A 293 -18.79 -1.91 15.75
N ARG A 294 -18.50 -3.16 16.11
CA ARG A 294 -17.66 -3.48 17.29
C ARG A 294 -16.22 -2.98 17.12
N MET A 295 -15.64 -3.19 15.96
CA MET A 295 -14.30 -2.66 15.66
C MET A 295 -14.26 -1.14 15.76
N ALA A 296 -15.23 -0.47 15.17
CA ALA A 296 -15.33 0.98 15.19
C ALA A 296 -15.55 1.53 16.61
N ALA A 297 -16.34 0.85 17.42
CA ALA A 297 -16.61 1.24 18.80
C ALA A 297 -15.37 1.23 19.71
N VAL A 298 -14.47 0.23 19.53
CA VAL A 298 -13.25 0.13 20.36
C VAL A 298 -12.06 0.92 19.79
N SER A 299 -12.10 1.31 18.53
CA SER A 299 -10.99 1.99 17.85
C SER A 299 -10.51 3.26 18.55
N PRO A 300 -11.38 4.18 19.06
CA PRO A 300 -10.92 5.35 19.81
C PRO A 300 -10.18 5.01 21.11
N LEU A 301 -10.64 3.97 21.81
CA LEU A 301 -9.98 3.46 23.02
C LEU A 301 -8.60 2.90 22.68
N TYR A 302 -8.51 2.09 21.64
CA TYR A 302 -7.27 1.46 21.20
C TYR A 302 -6.24 2.50 20.71
N ASN A 303 -6.70 3.56 20.04
CA ASN A 303 -5.81 4.67 19.66
C ASN A 303 -5.18 5.32 20.91
N LYS A 304 -5.99 5.61 21.93
CA LYS A 304 -5.51 6.21 23.18
C LYS A 304 -4.59 5.25 23.94
N TYR A 305 -4.95 3.97 24.02
CA TYR A 305 -4.15 2.95 24.70
C TYR A 305 -2.79 2.73 24.00
N GLY A 306 -2.77 2.62 22.68
CA GLY A 306 -1.51 2.50 21.92
C GLY A 306 -0.60 3.70 22.13
N LYS A 307 -1.15 4.93 22.04
CA LYS A 307 -0.40 6.16 22.34
C LYS A 307 0.13 6.19 23.78
N TYR A 308 -0.68 5.75 24.74
CA TYR A 308 -0.25 5.65 26.14
C TYR A 308 0.98 4.73 26.27
N LEU A 309 0.94 3.51 25.71
CA LEU A 309 2.08 2.60 25.76
C LEU A 309 3.33 3.17 25.07
N ILE A 310 3.18 3.80 23.92
CA ILE A 310 4.28 4.44 23.18
C ILE A 310 4.91 5.56 24.03
N ASN A 311 4.10 6.40 24.67
CA ASN A 311 4.57 7.49 25.50
C ASN A 311 5.27 7.02 26.78
N GLN A 312 4.83 5.88 27.35
CA GLN A 312 5.50 5.27 28.51
C GLN A 312 6.86 4.65 28.12
N TYR A 313 6.99 4.12 26.91
CA TYR A 313 8.16 3.37 26.47
C TYR A 313 8.66 3.80 25.08
N PRO A 314 8.99 5.09 24.86
CA PRO A 314 9.32 5.58 23.52
C PRO A 314 10.58 4.94 22.93
N LEU A 315 11.62 4.73 23.75
CA LEU A 315 12.87 4.10 23.28
C LEU A 315 12.68 2.62 22.95
N GLN A 316 11.87 1.91 23.73
CA GLN A 316 11.53 0.52 23.47
C GLN A 316 10.65 0.40 22.23
N TYR A 317 9.72 1.33 22.01
CA TYR A 317 8.95 1.40 20.79
C TYR A 317 9.84 1.58 19.55
N ILE A 318 10.84 2.48 19.64
CA ILE A 318 11.83 2.65 18.57
C ILE A 318 12.60 1.34 18.36
N ARG A 319 13.08 0.70 19.41
CA ARG A 319 13.93 -0.50 19.33
C ARG A 319 13.17 -1.72 18.83
N TYR A 320 11.95 -1.96 19.29
CA TYR A 320 11.22 -3.22 19.07
C TYR A 320 10.12 -3.14 18.02
N TYR A 321 9.73 -1.93 17.56
CA TYR A 321 8.81 -1.75 16.47
C TYR A 321 9.41 -0.97 15.31
N ILE A 322 9.88 0.26 15.53
CA ILE A 322 10.35 1.13 14.45
C ILE A 322 11.57 0.53 13.75
N TRP A 323 12.58 0.12 14.51
CA TRP A 323 13.81 -0.45 13.95
C TRP A 323 13.55 -1.72 13.11
N PRO A 324 12.84 -2.74 13.62
CA PRO A 324 12.48 -3.89 12.78
C PRO A 324 11.67 -3.51 11.55
N ASN A 325 10.74 -2.57 11.66
CA ASN A 325 9.94 -2.13 10.51
C ASN A 325 10.76 -1.35 9.47
N MET A 326 11.80 -0.62 9.88
CA MET A 326 12.80 -0.04 8.96
C MET A 326 13.55 -1.14 8.18
N LEU A 327 13.89 -2.24 8.82
CA LEU A 327 14.52 -3.38 8.14
C LEU A 327 13.53 -4.06 7.18
N GLN A 328 12.26 -4.19 7.56
CA GLN A 328 11.21 -4.69 6.67
C GLN A 328 10.95 -3.74 5.50
N TYR A 329 11.17 -2.44 5.63
CA TYR A 329 11.08 -1.53 4.48
C TYR A 329 12.10 -1.89 3.39
N ALA A 330 13.28 -2.32 3.78
CA ALA A 330 14.31 -2.77 2.84
C ALA A 330 14.09 -4.21 2.36
N ASN A 331 13.63 -5.09 3.24
CA ASN A 331 13.41 -6.51 2.97
C ASN A 331 11.96 -6.91 3.34
N PRO A 332 10.96 -6.45 2.58
CA PRO A 332 9.56 -6.62 2.94
C PRO A 332 9.10 -8.06 2.74
N PRO A 333 8.42 -8.68 3.73
CA PRO A 333 7.88 -10.03 3.58
C PRO A 333 6.82 -10.07 2.48
N ALA A 334 6.78 -11.19 1.73
CA ALA A 334 5.78 -11.42 0.69
C ALA A 334 4.38 -11.70 1.26
N GLU A 335 4.31 -12.20 2.48
CA GLU A 335 3.06 -12.60 3.17
C GLU A 335 2.17 -13.49 2.29
N ASN A 336 0.89 -13.15 2.17
CA ASN A 336 -0.11 -13.91 1.42
C ASN A 336 0.16 -13.99 -0.09
N MET A 337 1.20 -13.30 -0.61
CA MET A 337 1.55 -13.40 -2.02
C MET A 337 2.34 -14.67 -2.35
N SER A 338 2.90 -15.37 -1.37
CA SER A 338 3.77 -16.54 -1.59
C SER A 338 3.02 -17.82 -1.98
N VAL A 339 1.70 -17.86 -1.77
CA VAL A 339 0.88 -19.05 -2.04
C VAL A 339 -0.44 -18.65 -2.67
N TYR A 340 -0.86 -19.35 -3.74
CA TYR A 340 -2.14 -19.10 -4.40
C TYR A 340 -3.31 -19.31 -3.44
N ASN A 341 -4.23 -18.34 -3.39
CA ASN A 341 -5.46 -18.34 -2.59
C ASN A 341 -5.25 -18.72 -1.12
N ASP A 342 -4.14 -18.26 -0.51
CA ASP A 342 -3.70 -18.61 0.84
C ASP A 342 -3.66 -20.14 1.08
N GLY A 343 -3.42 -20.94 0.01
CA GLY A 343 -3.41 -22.39 0.03
C GLY A 343 -4.79 -23.06 -0.01
N ALA A 344 -5.89 -22.31 0.07
CA ALA A 344 -7.23 -22.85 0.04
C ALA A 344 -7.68 -23.26 -1.37
N ASP A 345 -8.52 -24.31 -1.46
CA ASP A 345 -9.18 -24.79 -2.69
C ASP A 345 -10.58 -24.23 -2.85
N SER A 346 -11.00 -23.36 -1.95
CA SER A 346 -12.35 -22.80 -1.94
C SER A 346 -12.34 -21.31 -1.63
N VAL A 347 -13.42 -20.65 -1.99
CA VAL A 347 -13.68 -19.25 -1.69
C VAL A 347 -14.88 -19.10 -0.77
N TRP A 348 -14.96 -17.98 -0.07
CA TRP A 348 -16.09 -17.66 0.79
C TRP A 348 -17.36 -17.44 -0.03
N SER A 349 -18.51 -17.67 0.58
CA SER A 349 -19.84 -17.52 -0.04
C SER A 349 -20.06 -16.16 -0.73
N ILE A 350 -19.46 -15.10 -0.21
CA ILE A 350 -19.57 -13.75 -0.82
C ILE A 350 -18.91 -13.69 -2.21
N ALA A 351 -17.77 -14.37 -2.41
CA ALA A 351 -17.11 -14.45 -3.71
C ALA A 351 -17.93 -15.31 -4.67
N GLN A 352 -18.43 -16.45 -4.20
CA GLN A 352 -19.32 -17.33 -4.95
C GLN A 352 -20.58 -16.55 -5.41
N THR A 353 -21.22 -15.82 -4.51
CA THR A 353 -22.41 -15.02 -4.79
C THR A 353 -22.12 -13.90 -5.80
N TRP A 354 -21.05 -13.13 -5.58
CA TRP A 354 -20.75 -11.98 -6.44
C TRP A 354 -20.37 -12.41 -7.86
N PHE A 355 -19.49 -13.39 -8.00
CA PHE A 355 -19.03 -13.88 -9.31
C PHE A 355 -19.93 -14.96 -9.90
N ARG A 356 -21.00 -15.37 -9.19
CA ARG A 356 -21.95 -16.38 -9.64
C ARG A 356 -21.28 -17.73 -9.93
N TYR A 357 -20.30 -18.11 -9.11
CA TYR A 357 -19.65 -19.42 -9.26
C TYR A 357 -20.63 -20.56 -8.96
N LYS A 358 -20.60 -21.61 -9.78
CA LYS A 358 -21.44 -22.81 -9.57
C LYS A 358 -21.09 -23.56 -8.28
N THR A 359 -19.83 -23.52 -7.89
CA THR A 359 -19.31 -24.13 -6.65
C THR A 359 -18.37 -23.14 -5.96
N ASP A 360 -18.02 -23.40 -4.72
CA ASP A 360 -17.02 -22.64 -3.97
C ASP A 360 -15.56 -22.99 -4.37
N LYS A 361 -15.37 -24.01 -5.23
CA LYS A 361 -14.05 -24.52 -5.58
C LYS A 361 -13.36 -23.62 -6.61
N VAL A 362 -12.08 -23.36 -6.33
CA VAL A 362 -11.16 -22.65 -7.21
C VAL A 362 -9.87 -23.44 -7.34
N TYR A 363 -9.24 -23.31 -8.49
CA TYR A 363 -8.01 -24.05 -8.78
C TYR A 363 -7.07 -23.21 -9.66
N THR A 364 -5.82 -23.64 -9.73
CA THR A 364 -4.80 -23.19 -10.67
C THR A 364 -4.27 -24.38 -11.45
N VAL A 365 -3.86 -24.16 -12.69
CA VAL A 365 -3.17 -25.18 -13.52
C VAL A 365 -1.70 -25.30 -13.08
N SER A 366 -1.14 -24.18 -12.61
CA SER A 366 0.20 -24.12 -12.04
C SER A 366 0.22 -24.62 -10.60
N ASP A 367 1.36 -25.08 -10.09
CA ASP A 367 1.49 -25.45 -8.68
C ASP A 367 1.26 -24.20 -7.80
N LYS A 368 0.45 -24.32 -6.74
CA LYS A 368 0.21 -23.24 -5.78
C LYS A 368 1.50 -22.73 -5.14
N SER A 369 2.50 -23.58 -5.00
CA SER A 369 3.80 -23.25 -4.42
C SER A 369 4.73 -22.46 -5.36
N GLU A 370 4.44 -22.37 -6.66
CA GLU A 370 5.24 -21.60 -7.61
C GLU A 370 5.26 -20.10 -7.28
N MET A 371 4.27 -19.63 -6.53
CA MET A 371 4.23 -18.25 -6.04
C MET A 371 5.34 -17.91 -5.03
N ARG A 372 6.08 -18.89 -4.52
CA ARG A 372 7.29 -18.65 -3.72
C ARG A 372 8.34 -17.78 -4.43
N LEU A 373 8.21 -17.60 -5.75
CA LEU A 373 8.97 -16.58 -6.47
C LEU A 373 8.92 -15.22 -5.77
N PHE A 374 7.82 -14.87 -5.09
CA PHE A 374 7.69 -13.59 -4.41
C PHE A 374 8.55 -13.48 -3.14
N ASP A 375 8.98 -14.58 -2.55
CA ASP A 375 9.96 -14.56 -1.46
C ASP A 375 11.30 -13.97 -1.93
N TYR A 376 11.68 -14.20 -3.21
CA TYR A 376 12.86 -13.60 -3.81
C TYR A 376 12.69 -12.10 -4.12
N TYR A 377 11.46 -11.60 -4.24
CA TYR A 377 11.22 -10.16 -4.43
C TYR A 377 11.61 -9.33 -3.22
N SER A 378 11.62 -9.90 -2.03
CA SER A 378 12.17 -9.25 -0.84
C SER A 378 13.64 -8.94 -1.02
N ALA A 379 14.45 -9.93 -1.42
CA ALA A 379 15.87 -9.74 -1.71
C ALA A 379 16.09 -8.80 -2.92
N PHE A 380 15.22 -8.88 -3.93
CA PHE A 380 15.26 -7.96 -5.07
C PHE A 380 15.00 -6.51 -4.64
N MET A 381 14.11 -6.28 -3.68
CA MET A 381 13.89 -4.94 -3.12
C MET A 381 15.13 -4.41 -2.39
N VAL A 382 15.83 -5.25 -1.62
CA VAL A 382 17.13 -4.90 -1.02
C VAL A 382 18.12 -4.45 -2.09
N PHE A 383 18.24 -5.25 -3.16
CA PHE A 383 19.12 -4.92 -4.29
C PHE A 383 18.76 -3.55 -4.90
N ILE A 384 17.47 -3.28 -5.13
CA ILE A 384 17.00 -2.01 -5.70
C ILE A 384 17.36 -0.83 -4.79
N ILE A 385 17.17 -0.98 -3.48
CA ILE A 385 17.49 0.08 -2.51
C ILE A 385 18.99 0.36 -2.53
N ILE A 386 19.83 -0.67 -2.51
CA ILE A 386 21.29 -0.54 -2.58
C ILE A 386 21.69 0.14 -3.91
N LEU A 387 21.15 -0.33 -5.02
CA LEU A 387 21.45 0.22 -6.34
C LEU A 387 21.01 1.69 -6.43
N PHE A 388 19.77 2.00 -6.04
CA PHE A 388 19.24 3.37 -6.07
C PHE A 388 20.07 4.31 -5.18
N THR A 389 20.40 3.87 -3.98
CA THR A 389 21.25 4.64 -3.05
C THR A 389 22.66 4.83 -3.61
N GLY A 390 23.26 3.77 -4.17
CA GLY A 390 24.58 3.83 -4.78
C GLY A 390 24.66 4.78 -5.98
N VAL A 391 23.68 4.70 -6.89
CA VAL A 391 23.65 5.63 -8.04
C VAL A 391 23.31 7.07 -7.61
N TRP A 392 22.54 7.24 -6.54
CA TRP A 392 22.26 8.55 -5.94
C TRP A 392 23.52 9.18 -5.34
N ILE A 393 24.30 8.41 -4.56
CA ILE A 393 25.60 8.86 -4.01
C ILE A 393 26.56 9.19 -5.17
N ALA A 394 26.68 8.32 -6.17
CA ALA A 394 27.49 8.58 -7.36
C ALA A 394 27.06 9.88 -8.07
N TYR A 395 25.74 10.11 -8.19
CA TYR A 395 25.20 11.36 -8.77
C TYR A 395 25.69 12.61 -8.03
N LEU A 396 25.78 12.57 -6.71
CA LEU A 396 26.31 13.68 -5.91
C LEU A 396 27.81 13.86 -6.10
N LEU A 397 28.58 12.76 -5.97
CA LEU A 397 30.06 12.78 -6.02
C LEU A 397 30.58 13.20 -7.40
N ILE A 398 30.00 12.74 -8.49
CA ILE A 398 30.44 13.02 -9.88
C ILE A 398 29.95 14.41 -10.33
N GLY A 399 29.19 15.11 -9.52
CA GLY A 399 28.59 16.41 -9.90
C GLY A 399 27.50 16.25 -10.96
N GLY A 400 26.61 15.30 -10.78
CA GLY A 400 25.53 14.92 -11.71
C GLY A 400 24.67 16.07 -12.21
N ARG A 401 24.57 17.14 -11.39
CA ARG A 401 23.86 18.38 -11.76
C ARG A 401 24.43 19.06 -13.03
N LYS A 402 25.72 18.86 -13.33
CA LYS A 402 26.39 19.52 -14.46
C LYS A 402 26.03 18.90 -15.82
N PHE A 403 25.66 17.62 -15.85
CA PHE A 403 25.43 16.89 -17.10
C PHE A 403 24.01 16.33 -17.25
N THR A 404 23.10 16.58 -16.28
CA THR A 404 21.72 16.13 -16.38
C THR A 404 20.79 17.28 -16.79
N ALA A 405 19.75 16.94 -17.58
CA ALA A 405 18.73 17.90 -17.99
C ALA A 405 17.97 18.50 -16.78
N PRO A 406 17.56 19.76 -16.82
CA PRO A 406 16.81 20.38 -15.72
C PRO A 406 15.56 19.61 -15.30
N ALA A 407 14.78 19.12 -16.28
CA ALA A 407 13.58 18.32 -16.03
C ALA A 407 13.90 17.03 -15.25
N PHE A 408 14.92 16.28 -15.68
CA PHE A 408 15.38 15.09 -14.99
C PHE A 408 15.82 15.39 -13.54
N ARG A 409 16.64 16.43 -13.35
CA ARG A 409 17.11 16.82 -12.00
C ARG A 409 15.97 17.08 -11.03
N GLN A 410 14.95 17.78 -11.48
CA GLN A 410 13.80 18.10 -10.64
C GLN A 410 12.95 16.86 -10.36
N ALA A 411 12.70 16.02 -11.38
CA ALA A 411 12.00 14.75 -11.21
C ALA A 411 12.75 13.81 -10.26
N PHE A 412 14.07 13.71 -10.37
CA PHE A 412 14.89 12.91 -9.49
C PHE A 412 14.87 13.40 -8.03
N ARG A 413 14.99 14.73 -7.81
CA ARG A 413 14.84 15.32 -6.46
C ARG A 413 13.45 15.03 -5.87
N MET A 414 12.41 15.15 -6.68
CA MET A 414 11.05 14.88 -6.25
C MET A 414 10.86 13.39 -5.91
N THR A 415 11.42 12.48 -6.71
CA THR A 415 11.41 11.04 -6.41
C THR A 415 12.15 10.73 -5.11
N THR A 416 13.29 11.37 -4.87
CA THR A 416 14.03 11.26 -3.60
C THR A 416 13.18 11.77 -2.43
N PHE A 417 12.53 12.94 -2.59
CA PHE A 417 11.62 13.48 -1.57
C PHE A 417 10.44 12.55 -1.30
N TYR A 418 9.81 12.02 -2.36
CA TYR A 418 8.77 11.00 -2.23
C TYR A 418 9.26 9.80 -1.41
N TRP A 419 10.44 9.26 -1.72
CA TRP A 419 11.00 8.11 -1.01
C TRP A 419 11.20 8.39 0.49
N ILE A 420 11.71 9.55 0.84
CA ILE A 420 11.89 9.96 2.24
C ILE A 420 10.54 10.05 2.97
N VAL A 421 9.56 10.71 2.37
CA VAL A 421 8.21 10.85 2.94
C VAL A 421 7.52 9.49 3.06
N HIS A 422 7.61 8.67 2.01
CA HIS A 422 7.03 7.34 1.99
C HIS A 422 7.69 6.40 3.02
N PHE A 423 9.02 6.45 3.15
CA PHE A 423 9.74 5.71 4.18
C PHE A 423 9.25 6.08 5.58
N GLY A 424 9.26 7.37 5.90
CA GLY A 424 8.80 7.84 7.21
C GLY A 424 7.36 7.44 7.51
N PHE A 425 6.45 7.64 6.54
CA PHE A 425 5.05 7.25 6.68
C PHE A 425 4.89 5.74 6.88
N SER A 426 5.50 4.92 6.02
CA SER A 426 5.33 3.46 6.05
C SER A 426 5.85 2.86 7.34
N VAL A 427 7.05 3.28 7.79
CA VAL A 427 7.66 2.75 9.02
C VAL A 427 6.86 3.11 10.27
N LEU A 428 6.23 4.29 10.29
CA LEU A 428 5.47 4.76 11.44
C LEU A 428 4.03 4.24 11.45
N ALA A 429 3.40 4.09 10.27
CA ALA A 429 1.97 3.83 10.17
C ALA A 429 1.61 2.35 10.39
N SER A 430 2.32 1.43 9.74
CA SER A 430 1.97 0.00 9.73
C SER A 430 3.19 -0.87 9.42
N PRO A 431 3.15 -2.19 9.71
CA PRO A 431 4.14 -3.13 9.19
C PRO A 431 4.25 -3.05 7.67
N VAL A 432 5.50 -3.02 7.18
CA VAL A 432 5.78 -2.90 5.75
C VAL A 432 5.79 -4.29 5.12
N VAL A 433 5.04 -4.44 4.02
CA VAL A 433 4.94 -5.69 3.25
C VAL A 433 5.21 -5.45 1.76
N LEU A 434 5.57 -6.50 1.03
CA LEU A 434 6.02 -6.43 -0.37
C LEU A 434 5.04 -5.70 -1.29
N ARG A 435 3.74 -5.99 -1.17
CA ARG A 435 2.70 -5.38 -2.04
C ARG A 435 2.65 -3.86 -1.95
N TYR A 436 3.06 -3.28 -0.80
CA TYR A 436 3.11 -1.83 -0.62
C TYR A 436 4.39 -1.20 -1.18
N GLN A 437 5.42 -2.01 -1.46
CA GLN A 437 6.70 -1.56 -1.99
C GLN A 437 6.80 -1.62 -3.52
N LEU A 438 5.86 -2.24 -4.22
CA LEU A 438 5.95 -2.44 -5.67
C LEU A 438 5.99 -1.12 -6.46
N PHE A 439 5.26 -0.08 -6.00
CA PHE A 439 5.37 1.24 -6.62
C PHE A 439 6.75 1.88 -6.41
N ASN A 440 7.33 1.76 -5.21
CA ASN A 440 8.69 2.21 -4.94
C ASN A 440 9.72 1.44 -5.76
N MET A 441 9.52 0.14 -5.92
CA MET A 441 10.35 -0.72 -6.76
C MET A 441 10.38 -0.21 -8.21
N ILE A 442 9.22 0.15 -8.77
CA ILE A 442 9.13 0.74 -10.12
C ILE A 442 9.94 2.03 -10.20
N LEU A 443 9.79 2.95 -9.26
CA LEU A 443 10.53 4.20 -9.25
C LEU A 443 12.04 3.98 -9.08
N GLY A 444 12.43 3.12 -8.14
CA GLY A 444 13.84 2.79 -7.86
C GLY A 444 14.54 2.21 -9.08
N VAL A 445 13.95 1.21 -9.73
CA VAL A 445 14.49 0.61 -10.96
C VAL A 445 14.57 1.65 -12.07
N THR A 446 13.50 2.42 -12.31
CA THR A 446 13.45 3.40 -13.39
C THR A 446 14.55 4.44 -13.27
N PHE A 447 14.68 5.10 -12.12
CA PHE A 447 15.68 6.14 -11.93
C PHE A 447 17.11 5.59 -11.83
N SER A 448 17.30 4.37 -11.30
CA SER A 448 18.61 3.71 -11.31
C SER A 448 19.09 3.44 -12.73
N ILE A 449 18.22 2.88 -13.59
CA ILE A 449 18.56 2.59 -15.00
C ILE A 449 18.87 3.89 -15.76
N LEU A 450 18.09 4.94 -15.56
CA LEU A 450 18.34 6.22 -16.22
C LEU A 450 19.68 6.83 -15.81
N LEU A 451 20.03 6.80 -14.52
CA LEU A 451 21.31 7.31 -14.02
C LEU A 451 22.48 6.48 -14.55
N VAL A 452 22.38 5.15 -14.54
CA VAL A 452 23.41 4.27 -15.12
C VAL A 452 23.60 4.57 -16.61
N ASP A 453 22.53 4.73 -17.40
CA ASP A 453 22.60 5.09 -18.81
C ASP A 453 23.33 6.42 -19.03
N MET A 454 23.05 7.40 -18.19
CA MET A 454 23.75 8.71 -18.26
C MET A 454 25.24 8.59 -17.92
N TYR A 455 25.60 7.80 -16.92
CA TYR A 455 27.01 7.57 -16.56
C TYR A 455 27.76 6.86 -17.68
N LEU A 456 27.19 5.81 -18.27
CA LEU A 456 27.80 5.09 -19.40
C LEU A 456 27.98 5.98 -20.63
N LYS A 457 27.00 6.86 -20.93
CA LYS A 457 27.15 7.83 -22.02
C LYS A 457 28.27 8.83 -21.75
N ARG A 458 28.36 9.31 -20.52
CA ARG A 458 29.45 10.25 -20.15
C ARG A 458 30.83 9.60 -20.23
N ALA A 459 30.97 8.36 -19.74
CA ALA A 459 32.23 7.63 -19.80
C ALA A 459 32.71 7.34 -21.22
N ARG A 460 31.83 7.38 -22.22
CA ARG A 460 32.19 7.22 -23.65
C ARG A 460 32.57 8.52 -24.33
N LEU A 461 32.30 9.67 -23.70
CA LEU A 461 32.56 11.01 -24.27
C LEU A 461 33.79 11.68 -23.66
N GLY A 462 34.32 11.14 -22.57
CA GLY A 462 35.57 11.55 -21.93
C GLY A 462 36.66 10.49 -22.10
#